data_94c98b83cc5d98055b63f03ec2c6080d
#
_entry.id   94c98b83cc5d98055b63f03ec2c6080d
#
_cell.length_a   1.000
_cell.length_b   1.000
_cell.length_c   1.000
_cell.angle_alpha   90.00
_cell.angle_beta   90.00
_cell.angle_gamma   90.00
#
_symmetry.space_group_name_H-M   'P 1'
#
loop_
_entity.id
_entity.type
_entity.pdbx_description
1 polymer ?
#
loop_
_entity_poly.entity_id
_entity_poly.type
_entity_poly.pdbx_seq_one_letter_code
_entity_poly.pdbx_strand_id
1 'polypeptide(L)'
;MTRGMPIRLLSDGDRFELRASADRSAFVLRSKTDFYVAHLLGEDASRFDADYLAVQRQHPAWKPDQALGQLWDHGGYMWFAAQEAE
;
A
#
# COMPACT_ATOMS: atom_id res chain seq x y z
N MET A 1 -15.27 22.21 -6.64
CA MET A 1 -14.88 21.68 -6.61
C MET A 1 -14.21 20.90 -6.05
N THR A 2 -14.07 20.40 -5.49
CA THR A 2 -13.24 19.79 -5.05
C THR A 2 -13.08 18.62 -5.18
N ARG A 3 -12.55 18.16 -5.22
CA ARG A 3 -12.25 17.17 -5.38
C ARG A 3 -11.75 16.36 -4.55
N GLY A 4 -11.50 15.40 -4.31
CA GLY A 4 -10.97 14.61 -3.32
C GLY A 4 -9.62 15.08 -2.83
N MET A 5 -9.08 14.47 -1.81
CA MET A 5 -7.76 14.81 -1.35
C MET A 5 -6.70 14.39 -2.37
N PRO A 6 -5.65 15.18 -2.52
CA PRO A 6 -4.55 14.79 -3.41
C PRO A 6 -3.89 13.51 -2.92
N ILE A 7 -3.51 12.67 -3.86
CA ILE A 7 -2.79 11.42 -3.60
C ILE A 7 -1.31 11.68 -3.89
N ARG A 8 -0.46 11.38 -2.92
CA ARG A 8 0.97 11.58 -3.04
C ARG A 8 1.69 10.27 -3.20
N LEU A 9 2.74 10.26 -3.98
CA LEU A 9 3.63 9.11 -4.10
C LEU A 9 4.50 9.01 -2.85
N LEU A 10 4.34 7.92 -2.10
CA LEU A 10 5.15 7.65 -0.91
C LEU A 10 6.38 6.80 -1.24
N SER A 11 6.25 5.86 -2.15
CA SER A 11 7.33 4.97 -2.50
C SER A 11 7.14 4.50 -3.93
N ASP A 12 8.24 4.39 -4.66
CA ASP A 12 8.24 3.92 -6.04
C ASP A 12 9.47 3.03 -6.21
N GLY A 13 9.29 1.76 -5.90
CA GLY A 13 10.36 0.77 -6.00
C GLY A 13 10.26 -0.05 -7.27
N ASP A 14 11.09 -1.09 -7.34
CA ASP A 14 11.12 -1.97 -8.51
C ASP A 14 9.86 -2.81 -8.64
N ARG A 15 9.26 -3.21 -7.52
CA ARG A 15 8.09 -4.09 -7.50
C ARG A 15 6.80 -3.36 -7.18
N PHE A 16 6.85 -2.34 -6.35
CA PHE A 16 5.65 -1.71 -5.81
C PHE A 16 5.68 -0.20 -5.90
N GLU A 17 4.50 0.35 -6.13
CA GLU A 17 4.27 1.78 -6.04
C GLU A 17 3.23 2.00 -4.95
N LEU A 18 3.52 2.89 -4.02
CA LEU A 18 2.59 3.21 -2.92
C LEU A 18 2.27 4.69 -2.95
N ARG A 19 0.98 4.99 -2.96
CA ARG A 19 0.48 6.35 -2.89
C ARG A 19 -0.45 6.47 -1.69
N ALA A 20 -0.55 7.66 -1.14
CA ALA A 20 -1.42 7.91 0.00
C ALA A 20 -2.00 9.31 -0.06
N SER A 21 -3.18 9.47 0.54
CA SER A 21 -3.73 10.79 0.76
C SER A 21 -2.92 11.50 1.85
N ALA A 22 -3.07 12.83 1.93
CA ALA A 22 -2.29 13.65 2.87
C ALA A 22 -2.52 13.23 4.32
N ASP A 23 -3.74 12.82 4.66
CA ASP A 23 -4.09 12.41 6.03
C ASP A 23 -3.97 10.91 6.24
N ARG A 24 -3.48 10.17 5.26
CA ARG A 24 -3.29 8.71 5.31
C ARG A 24 -4.59 7.95 5.52
N SER A 25 -5.70 8.52 5.09
CA SER A 25 -7.00 7.83 5.14
C SER A 25 -7.27 6.98 3.91
N ALA A 26 -6.41 7.08 2.91
CA ALA A 26 -6.51 6.31 1.68
C ALA A 26 -5.12 5.96 1.18
N PHE A 27 -4.97 4.73 0.70
CA PHE A 27 -3.72 4.26 0.09
C PHE A 27 -4.03 3.57 -1.23
N VAL A 28 -3.09 3.68 -2.16
CA VAL A 28 -3.13 2.91 -3.41
C VAL A 28 -1.83 2.13 -3.48
N LEU A 29 -1.93 0.81 -3.40
CA LEU A 29 -0.77 -0.08 -3.48
C LEU A 29 -0.83 -0.83 -4.79
N ARG A 30 0.17 -0.61 -5.63
CA ARG A 30 0.21 -1.20 -6.95
C ARG A 30 1.40 -2.14 -7.08
N SER A 31 1.14 -3.37 -7.54
CA SER A 31 2.20 -4.31 -7.85
C SER A 31 2.55 -4.19 -9.32
N LYS A 32 3.80 -3.85 -9.59
CA LYS A 32 4.27 -3.69 -10.97
C LYS A 32 4.46 -5.02 -11.68
N THR A 33 4.73 -6.07 -10.92
CA THR A 33 4.95 -7.41 -11.49
C THR A 33 3.66 -8.16 -11.73
N ASP A 34 2.69 -8.02 -10.82
CA ASP A 34 1.41 -8.72 -10.92
C ASP A 34 0.34 -7.91 -11.62
N PHE A 35 0.56 -6.62 -11.81
CA PHE A 35 -0.38 -5.69 -12.43
C PHE A 35 -1.70 -5.55 -11.67
N TYR A 36 -1.68 -5.81 -10.38
CA TYR A 36 -2.82 -5.61 -9.49
C TYR A 36 -2.67 -4.30 -8.72
N VAL A 37 -3.80 -3.70 -8.39
CA VAL A 37 -3.86 -2.47 -7.62
C VAL A 37 -4.85 -2.66 -6.49
N ALA A 38 -4.43 -2.33 -5.27
CA ALA A 38 -5.32 -2.36 -4.10
C ALA A 38 -5.63 -0.91 -3.70
N HIS A 39 -6.92 -0.60 -3.65
CA HIS A 39 -7.40 0.70 -3.18
C HIS A 39 -7.88 0.51 -1.74
N LEU A 40 -7.16 1.10 -0.80
CA LEU A 40 -7.37 0.90 0.63
C LEU A 40 -7.98 2.17 1.21
N LEU A 41 -9.20 2.05 1.70
CA LEU A 41 -9.97 3.17 2.22
C LEU A 41 -10.53 2.82 3.61
N GLY A 42 -10.77 3.84 4.43
CA GLY A 42 -11.41 3.64 5.72
C GLY A 42 -10.63 2.71 6.63
N GLU A 43 -11.27 1.67 7.12
CA GLU A 43 -10.64 0.71 8.01
C GLU A 43 -9.51 -0.05 7.33
N ASP A 44 -9.64 -0.33 6.05
CA ASP A 44 -8.59 -1.01 5.30
C ASP A 44 -7.34 -0.15 5.24
N ALA A 45 -7.50 1.15 5.06
CA ALA A 45 -6.37 2.08 5.05
C ALA A 45 -5.70 2.14 6.42
N SER A 46 -6.50 2.21 7.49
CA SER A 46 -5.97 2.23 8.86
C SER A 46 -5.17 0.97 9.16
N ARG A 47 -5.71 -0.17 8.76
CA ARG A 47 -5.06 -1.45 8.97
C ARG A 47 -3.75 -1.54 8.19
N PHE A 48 -3.77 -1.12 6.94
CA PHE A 48 -2.57 -1.12 6.11
C PHE A 48 -1.50 -0.22 6.71
N ASP A 49 -1.88 0.97 7.15
CA ASP A 49 -0.94 1.92 7.74
C ASP A 49 -0.26 1.32 8.97
N ALA A 50 -1.05 0.69 9.85
CA ALA A 50 -0.52 0.04 11.04
C ALA A 50 0.41 -1.12 10.69
N ASP A 51 0.03 -1.94 9.72
CA ASP A 51 0.83 -3.07 9.28
C ASP A 51 2.15 -2.62 8.66
N TYR A 52 2.09 -1.58 7.83
CA TYR A 52 3.28 -1.05 7.17
C TYR A 52 4.27 -0.49 8.20
N LEU A 53 3.77 0.27 9.17
CA LEU A 53 4.61 0.81 10.22
C LEU A 53 5.22 -0.30 11.08
N ALA A 54 4.44 -1.35 11.35
CA ALA A 54 4.93 -2.48 12.14
C ALA A 54 6.07 -3.20 11.43
N VAL A 55 5.93 -3.44 10.13
CA VAL A 55 6.98 -4.10 9.36
C VAL A 55 8.24 -3.22 9.32
N GLN A 56 8.08 -1.92 9.17
CA GLN A 56 9.22 -1.01 9.15
C GLN A 56 9.96 -1.00 10.49
N ARG A 57 9.24 -1.12 11.59
CA ARG A 57 9.85 -1.18 12.93
C ARG A 57 10.58 -2.49 13.16
N GLN A 58 10.01 -3.59 12.65
CA GLN A 58 10.63 -4.90 12.79
C GLN A 58 11.86 -5.04 11.93
N HIS A 59 11.88 -4.36 10.80
CA HIS A 59 12.97 -4.47 9.82
C HIS A 59 13.43 -3.09 9.39
N PRO A 60 14.07 -2.34 10.29
CA PRO A 60 14.43 -0.94 9.97
C PRO A 60 15.43 -0.78 8.83
N ALA A 61 16.15 -1.85 8.49
CA ALA A 61 17.11 -1.81 7.38
C ALA A 61 16.45 -2.12 6.03
N TRP A 62 15.20 -2.54 6.03
CA TRP A 62 14.51 -2.86 4.77
C TRP A 62 14.14 -1.61 4.02
N LYS A 63 14.25 -1.69 2.69
CA LYS A 63 13.71 -0.65 1.82
C LYS A 63 12.20 -0.77 1.79
N PRO A 64 11.50 0.33 1.47
CA PRO A 64 10.02 0.27 1.37
C PRO A 64 9.51 -0.86 0.49
N ASP A 65 10.20 -1.14 -0.62
CA ASP A 65 9.78 -2.19 -1.55
C ASP A 65 9.78 -3.56 -0.86
N GLN A 66 10.76 -3.81 0.01
CA GLN A 66 10.83 -5.06 0.77
C GLN A 66 9.70 -5.16 1.79
N ALA A 67 9.40 -4.05 2.47
CA ALA A 67 8.30 -4.02 3.43
C ALA A 67 6.97 -4.25 2.74
N LEU A 68 6.77 -3.62 1.58
CA LEU A 68 5.54 -3.79 0.81
C LEU A 68 5.42 -5.21 0.28
N GLY A 69 6.54 -5.82 -0.11
CA GLY A 69 6.53 -7.22 -0.53
C GLY A 69 6.07 -8.15 0.57
N GLN A 70 6.51 -7.91 1.81
CA GLN A 70 6.08 -8.69 2.95
C GLN A 70 4.56 -8.59 3.14
N LEU A 71 4.02 -7.39 3.07
CA LEU A 71 2.58 -7.19 3.22
C LEU A 71 1.81 -7.81 2.06
N TRP A 72 2.34 -7.70 0.85
CA TRP A 72 1.71 -8.24 -0.34
C TRP A 72 1.59 -9.77 -0.24
N ASP A 73 2.71 -10.42 0.09
CA ASP A 73 2.79 -11.88 0.09
C ASP A 73 2.21 -12.49 1.36
N HIS A 74 2.38 -11.86 2.50
CA HIS A 74 2.02 -12.44 3.80
C HIS A 74 0.92 -11.68 4.53
N GLY A 75 0.66 -10.45 4.15
CA GLY A 75 -0.37 -9.64 4.79
C GLY A 75 -1.75 -9.76 4.18
N GLY A 76 -1.86 -10.48 3.07
CA GLY A 76 -3.15 -10.69 2.42
C GLY A 76 -3.54 -9.60 1.43
N TYR A 77 -2.69 -8.62 1.20
CA TYR A 77 -3.05 -7.51 0.31
C TYR A 77 -3.09 -7.90 -1.16
N MET A 78 -2.36 -8.94 -1.54
CA MET A 78 -2.46 -9.48 -2.90
C MET A 78 -3.88 -9.97 -3.17
N TRP A 79 -4.46 -10.68 -2.22
CA TRP A 79 -5.83 -11.15 -2.35
C TRP A 79 -6.83 -10.01 -2.45
N PHE A 80 -6.60 -8.97 -1.63
CA PHE A 80 -7.44 -7.78 -1.67
C PHE A 80 -7.43 -7.17 -3.07
N ALA A 81 -6.23 -6.99 -3.63
CA ALA A 81 -6.06 -6.41 -4.96
C ALA A 81 -6.65 -7.30 -6.05
N ALA A 82 -6.46 -8.62 -5.93
CA ALA A 82 -6.98 -9.56 -6.91
C ALA A 82 -8.51 -9.52 -6.97
N GLN A 83 -9.15 -9.34 -5.82
CA GLN A 83 -10.61 -9.23 -5.78
C GLN A 83 -11.09 -7.96 -6.49
N GLU A 84 -10.35 -6.87 -6.36
CA GLU A 84 -10.71 -5.63 -7.07
C GLU A 84 -10.57 -5.78 -8.57
N ALA A 85 -9.63 -6.60 -9.02
CA ALA A 85 -9.40 -6.79 -10.44
C ALA A 85 -10.53 -7.53 -11.15
N GLU A 86 -11.36 -8.23 -10.39
CA GLU A 86 -12.53 -8.91 -10.93
C GLU A 86 -13.72 -7.95 -10.98
#